data_110691a8b77bc86d83de541ba11a0159
#
_entry.id   110691a8b77bc86d83de541ba11a0159
#
_cell.length_a   1.000
_cell.length_b   1.000
_cell.length_c   1.000
_cell.angle_alpha   90.00
_cell.angle_beta   90.00
_cell.angle_gamma   90.00
#
_symmetry.space_group_name_H-M   'P 1'
#
loop_
_entity.id
_entity.type
_entity.pdbx_description
1 polymer ?
#
loop_
_entity_poly.entity_id
_entity_poly.type
_entity_poly.pdbx_seq_one_letter_code
_entity_poly.pdbx_strand_id
1 'polypeptide(L)'
;VSSAASAPKVVAATVSASVPRYGIDLTHLRPGQVLESPYALTIDDGWRATWQSAFHASNHLETSVEFARSLGVADRMLPYSLLLNLTLCMSVEPFSESCRLHLGLHNAVAERPAFVGDTFSNRILVESVRNTARGDASVIRTRHVLINQRGERVFSLTKMSYFDPVAPACVGAIEPGAVGGDFAAAAAPDRSLRERMIEAVGAGLPANPASIAPDLAAGQLILHPPVRPIGWSENLGLSTLLRNTHPLHFDAQRYGREDIVVCGGFVQAMAHAAGERELRQIVHEQVIQASHINTVAPEDRIGAISFIRRVTPISDRLEEVELKTFGLRNVDIARELGGRALPLTLFAAEGTKPSVYEEICQRDCPDLSGRIALQIERRILRLRG
;
A
#
# COMPACT_ATOMS: atom_id res chain seq x y z
N VAL A 1 51.90 53.09 -25.46
CA VAL A 1 51.63 51.85 -26.18
C VAL A 1 50.69 51.04 -25.33
N SER A 2 49.39 51.13 -25.62
CA SER A 2 48.32 50.40 -24.92
C SER A 2 48.11 49.06 -25.65
N SER A 3 48.44 47.95 -25.00
CA SER A 3 48.13 46.61 -25.47
C SER A 3 46.66 46.31 -25.14
N ALA A 4 45.82 46.33 -26.15
CA ALA A 4 44.44 45.82 -26.03
C ALA A 4 44.47 44.30 -25.93
N ALA A 5 44.19 43.74 -24.75
CA ALA A 5 43.97 42.34 -24.59
C ALA A 5 42.71 41.95 -25.35
N SER A 6 42.85 41.07 -26.38
CA SER A 6 41.69 40.52 -27.10
C SER A 6 40.85 39.66 -26.17
N ALA A 7 39.54 39.93 -26.09
CA ALA A 7 38.59 39.10 -25.37
C ALA A 7 38.66 37.64 -25.90
N PRO A 8 38.59 36.63 -25.03
CA PRO A 8 38.60 35.24 -25.46
C PRO A 8 37.41 34.97 -26.37
N LYS A 9 37.67 34.45 -27.57
CA LYS A 9 36.63 33.93 -28.46
C LYS A 9 35.94 32.77 -27.76
N VAL A 10 34.69 32.98 -27.34
CA VAL A 10 33.84 31.88 -26.92
C VAL A 10 33.58 31.00 -28.12
N VAL A 11 34.26 29.88 -28.21
CA VAL A 11 33.91 28.81 -29.15
C VAL A 11 32.60 28.25 -28.64
N ALA A 12 31.52 28.41 -29.40
CA ALA A 12 30.23 27.83 -29.07
C ALA A 12 30.40 26.28 -29.14
N ALA A 13 30.67 25.68 -27.97
CA ALA A 13 30.62 24.23 -27.83
C ALA A 13 29.14 23.85 -27.71
N THR A 14 28.60 23.12 -28.66
CA THR A 14 27.29 22.48 -28.54
C THR A 14 27.38 21.38 -27.49
N VAL A 15 26.61 21.55 -26.38
CA VAL A 15 26.45 20.51 -25.38
C VAL A 15 25.19 19.72 -25.72
N SER A 16 25.34 18.42 -25.97
CA SER A 16 24.18 17.54 -26.14
C SER A 16 23.62 17.16 -24.77
N ALA A 17 22.33 17.42 -24.55
CA ALA A 17 21.64 16.99 -23.35
C ALA A 17 21.10 15.57 -23.54
N SER A 18 21.29 14.69 -22.56
CA SER A 18 20.64 13.39 -22.49
C SER A 18 19.63 13.37 -21.35
N VAL A 19 18.47 12.76 -21.60
CA VAL A 19 17.47 12.56 -20.55
C VAL A 19 17.73 11.21 -19.89
N PRO A 20 18.00 11.16 -18.57
CA PRO A 20 18.15 9.89 -17.86
C PRO A 20 16.86 9.07 -17.94
N ARG A 21 17.00 7.77 -17.97
CA ARG A 21 15.87 6.83 -17.91
C ARG A 21 15.81 6.22 -16.51
N TYR A 22 14.63 6.22 -15.92
CA TYR A 22 14.34 5.61 -14.63
C TYR A 22 13.38 4.43 -14.81
N GLY A 23 13.26 3.61 -13.78
CA GLY A 23 12.54 2.35 -13.84
C GLY A 23 13.43 1.19 -14.30
N ILE A 24 12.84 0.00 -14.33
CA ILE A 24 13.59 -1.21 -14.68
C ILE A 24 13.88 -1.26 -16.18
N ASP A 25 15.09 -1.69 -16.53
CA ASP A 25 15.45 -2.00 -17.91
C ASP A 25 14.84 -3.35 -18.32
N LEU A 26 13.82 -3.28 -19.17
CA LEU A 26 13.10 -4.46 -19.65
C LEU A 26 13.92 -5.33 -20.61
N THR A 27 15.00 -4.80 -21.20
CA THR A 27 15.84 -5.54 -22.18
C THR A 27 16.74 -6.57 -21.50
N HIS A 28 17.10 -6.32 -20.24
CA HIS A 28 17.98 -7.19 -19.44
C HIS A 28 17.29 -7.76 -18.20
N LEU A 29 15.97 -7.62 -18.13
CA LEU A 29 15.18 -8.13 -17.02
C LEU A 29 15.28 -9.65 -16.92
N ARG A 30 15.42 -10.16 -15.69
CA ARG A 30 15.41 -11.61 -15.40
C ARG A 30 14.86 -11.90 -14.02
N PRO A 31 14.16 -13.04 -13.85
CA PRO A 31 13.85 -13.56 -12.53
C PRO A 31 15.12 -13.75 -11.67
N GLY A 32 15.00 -13.47 -10.38
CA GLY A 32 16.14 -13.48 -9.44
C GLY A 32 16.93 -12.18 -9.37
N GLN A 33 16.69 -11.22 -10.27
CA GLN A 33 17.31 -9.91 -10.19
C GLN A 33 16.85 -9.16 -8.94
N VAL A 34 17.81 -8.58 -8.22
CA VAL A 34 17.55 -7.72 -7.06
C VAL A 34 17.84 -6.27 -7.45
N LEU A 35 16.91 -5.39 -7.10
CA LEU A 35 17.03 -3.94 -7.23
C LEU A 35 16.97 -3.33 -5.84
N GLU A 36 17.58 -2.16 -5.67
CA GLU A 36 17.55 -1.40 -4.42
C GLU A 36 17.09 0.03 -4.69
N SER A 37 16.40 0.64 -3.74
CA SER A 37 16.14 2.07 -3.81
C SER A 37 17.47 2.83 -3.76
N PRO A 38 17.65 3.87 -4.59
CA PRO A 38 18.94 4.59 -4.67
C PRO A 38 19.19 5.51 -3.46
N TYR A 39 18.25 5.56 -2.53
CA TYR A 39 18.29 6.39 -1.33
C TYR A 39 17.67 5.66 -0.13
N ALA A 40 18.01 6.15 1.07
CA ALA A 40 17.34 5.79 2.31
C ALA A 40 16.59 7.01 2.86
N LEU A 41 15.51 6.76 3.60
CA LEU A 41 14.65 7.81 4.18
C LEU A 41 14.55 7.65 5.68
N THR A 42 14.92 8.68 6.43
CA THR A 42 14.63 8.77 7.86
C THR A 42 13.25 9.39 8.07
N ILE A 43 12.38 8.71 8.79
CA ILE A 43 11.02 9.17 9.04
C ILE A 43 11.02 9.98 10.34
N ASP A 44 10.70 11.24 10.25
CA ASP A 44 10.54 12.15 11.40
C ASP A 44 9.06 12.31 11.82
N ASP A 45 8.84 13.10 12.88
CA ASP A 45 7.49 13.40 13.36
C ASP A 45 6.65 14.17 12.35
N GLY A 46 7.27 14.99 11.50
CA GLY A 46 6.59 15.72 10.43
C GLY A 46 5.97 14.78 9.40
N TRP A 47 6.70 13.76 8.98
CA TRP A 47 6.20 12.71 8.10
C TRP A 47 5.00 12.00 8.69
N ARG A 48 5.12 11.52 9.94
CA ARG A 48 4.05 10.82 10.62
C ARG A 48 2.81 11.70 10.78
N ALA A 49 2.98 12.94 11.26
CA ALA A 49 1.87 13.87 11.47
C ALA A 49 1.15 14.22 10.16
N THR A 50 1.89 14.48 9.08
CA THR A 50 1.35 14.73 7.75
C THR A 50 0.52 13.54 7.27
N TRP A 51 1.05 12.32 7.41
CA TRP A 51 0.35 11.10 7.00
C TRP A 51 -0.93 10.87 7.82
N GLN A 52 -0.84 10.94 9.14
CA GLN A 52 -1.99 10.69 10.02
C GLN A 52 -3.11 11.73 9.81
N SER A 53 -2.77 13.00 9.58
CA SER A 53 -3.77 14.04 9.30
C SER A 53 -4.42 13.87 7.93
N ALA A 54 -3.66 13.44 6.92
CA ALA A 54 -4.17 13.20 5.57
C ALA A 54 -5.20 12.07 5.52
N PHE A 55 -5.03 11.03 6.33
CA PHE A 55 -5.88 9.84 6.27
C PHE A 55 -6.81 9.68 7.48
N HIS A 56 -6.85 10.65 8.40
CA HIS A 56 -7.64 10.55 9.64
C HIS A 56 -7.35 9.27 10.46
N ALA A 57 -6.10 8.81 10.43
CA ALA A 57 -5.68 7.61 11.12
C ALA A 57 -5.95 7.70 12.62
N SER A 58 -6.66 6.72 13.16
CA SER A 58 -7.12 6.72 14.57
C SER A 58 -6.72 5.46 15.33
N ASN A 59 -5.94 4.56 14.74
CA ASN A 59 -5.47 3.36 15.41
C ASN A 59 -4.63 3.72 16.65
N HIS A 60 -5.01 3.22 17.81
CA HIS A 60 -4.38 3.55 19.09
C HIS A 60 -2.90 3.16 19.16
N LEU A 61 -2.49 2.09 18.50
CA LEU A 61 -1.09 1.66 18.44
C LEU A 61 -0.19 2.71 17.74
N GLU A 62 -0.80 3.51 16.86
CA GLU A 62 -0.14 4.53 16.05
C GLU A 62 -0.28 5.94 16.64
N THR A 63 -1.30 6.17 17.50
CA THR A 63 -1.65 7.50 18.00
C THR A 63 -1.42 7.71 19.49
N SER A 64 -1.43 6.64 20.31
CA SER A 64 -1.27 6.72 21.76
C SER A 64 0.02 6.06 22.26
N VAL A 65 0.90 6.87 22.84
CA VAL A 65 2.14 6.37 23.49
C VAL A 65 1.81 5.42 24.66
N GLU A 66 0.79 5.77 25.45
CA GLU A 66 0.38 4.95 26.61
C GLU A 66 -0.13 3.58 26.18
N PHE A 67 -0.97 3.57 25.13
CA PHE A 67 -1.48 2.31 24.57
C PHE A 67 -0.35 1.45 24.00
N ALA A 68 0.56 2.03 23.20
CA ALA A 68 1.70 1.31 22.64
C ALA A 68 2.57 0.70 23.76
N ARG A 69 2.90 1.48 24.80
CA ARG A 69 3.69 1.02 25.94
C ARG A 69 3.00 -0.06 26.77
N SER A 70 1.70 -0.02 26.89
CA SER A 70 0.92 -1.08 27.55
C SER A 70 1.03 -2.43 26.84
N LEU A 71 1.35 -2.40 25.53
CA LEU A 71 1.65 -3.59 24.71
C LEU A 71 3.13 -3.94 24.62
N GLY A 72 3.98 -3.34 25.48
CA GLY A 72 5.43 -3.59 25.45
C GLY A 72 6.15 -2.97 24.24
N VAL A 73 5.51 -2.05 23.52
CA VAL A 73 6.10 -1.31 22.41
C VAL A 73 6.67 0.02 22.94
N ALA A 74 7.87 0.39 22.52
CA ALA A 74 8.60 1.51 23.11
C ALA A 74 7.92 2.89 22.92
N ASP A 75 7.27 3.09 21.78
CA ASP A 75 6.57 4.32 21.39
C ASP A 75 5.45 3.98 20.39
N ARG A 76 4.70 4.97 19.95
CA ARG A 76 3.72 4.84 18.85
C ARG A 76 4.40 4.29 17.61
N MET A 77 3.85 3.25 17.02
CA MET A 77 4.36 2.70 15.78
C MET A 77 4.07 3.67 14.61
N LEU A 78 4.89 3.61 13.57
CA LEU A 78 4.54 4.21 12.29
C LEU A 78 3.30 3.52 11.73
N PRO A 79 2.37 4.29 11.11
CA PRO A 79 1.15 3.73 10.54
C PRO A 79 1.43 2.60 9.53
N TYR A 80 0.68 1.51 9.65
CA TYR A 80 0.76 0.40 8.71
C TYR A 80 0.63 0.88 7.26
N SER A 81 -0.33 1.77 7.00
CA SER A 81 -0.55 2.34 5.68
C SER A 81 0.62 3.21 5.18
N LEU A 82 1.35 3.87 6.09
CA LEU A 82 2.58 4.61 5.74
C LEU A 82 3.70 3.65 5.32
N LEU A 83 3.95 2.57 6.10
CA LEU A 83 4.97 1.58 5.77
C LEU A 83 4.69 0.89 4.43
N LEU A 84 3.43 0.54 4.16
CA LEU A 84 3.00 0.00 2.88
C LEU A 84 3.31 0.97 1.74
N ASN A 85 2.95 2.24 1.90
CA ASN A 85 3.15 3.25 0.86
C ASN A 85 4.63 3.62 0.68
N LEU A 86 5.44 3.66 1.75
CA LEU A 86 6.90 3.79 1.64
C LEU A 86 7.49 2.65 0.81
N THR A 87 7.09 1.41 1.10
CA THR A 87 7.56 0.22 0.37
C THR A 87 7.20 0.30 -1.12
N LEU A 88 5.99 0.77 -1.46
CA LEU A 88 5.57 0.95 -2.84
C LEU A 88 6.30 2.12 -3.53
N CYS A 89 6.37 3.28 -2.88
CA CYS A 89 6.88 4.50 -3.50
C CYS A 89 8.41 4.50 -3.65
N MET A 90 9.16 3.96 -2.68
CA MET A 90 10.62 3.78 -2.80
C MET A 90 11.00 2.79 -3.92
N SER A 91 10.05 2.05 -4.46
CA SER A 91 10.28 1.16 -5.62
C SER A 91 10.01 1.83 -6.97
N VAL A 92 9.53 3.07 -6.99
CA VAL A 92 9.14 3.72 -8.25
C VAL A 92 10.37 3.99 -9.11
N GLU A 93 11.34 4.73 -8.60
CA GLU A 93 12.54 5.11 -9.36
C GLU A 93 13.34 3.90 -9.87
N PRO A 94 13.69 2.88 -9.05
CA PRO A 94 14.47 1.75 -9.54
C PRO A 94 13.68 0.70 -10.34
N PHE A 95 12.34 0.70 -10.25
CA PHE A 95 11.54 -0.37 -10.83
C PHE A 95 10.32 0.14 -11.61
N SER A 96 9.36 0.78 -10.96
CA SER A 96 8.01 0.93 -11.54
C SER A 96 7.74 2.28 -12.18
N GLU A 97 8.72 3.18 -12.33
CA GLU A 97 8.52 4.45 -13.04
C GLU A 97 8.18 4.25 -14.53
N SER A 98 8.64 3.15 -15.12
CA SER A 98 8.32 2.74 -16.48
C SER A 98 7.11 1.80 -16.59
N CYS A 99 6.42 1.48 -15.49
CA CYS A 99 5.25 0.59 -15.55
C CYS A 99 4.03 1.31 -16.11
N ARG A 100 3.18 0.54 -16.82
CA ARG A 100 1.90 1.06 -17.30
C ARG A 100 0.85 1.15 -16.21
N LEU A 101 0.85 0.15 -15.28
CA LEU A 101 -0.18 0.03 -14.25
C LEU A 101 0.29 -0.86 -13.10
N HIS A 102 -0.07 -0.49 -11.88
CA HIS A 102 -0.03 -1.36 -10.71
C HIS A 102 -1.32 -2.17 -10.65
N LEU A 103 -1.22 -3.50 -10.77
CA LEU A 103 -2.39 -4.39 -10.78
C LEU A 103 -2.91 -4.70 -9.37
N GLY A 104 -1.99 -4.88 -8.43
CA GLY A 104 -2.35 -5.24 -7.07
C GLY A 104 -1.17 -5.74 -6.26
N LEU A 105 -1.44 -6.06 -5.01
CA LEU A 105 -0.44 -6.58 -4.07
C LEU A 105 -0.98 -7.78 -3.29
N HIS A 106 -0.04 -8.57 -2.75
CA HIS A 106 -0.33 -9.72 -1.90
C HIS A 106 0.61 -9.73 -0.70
N ASN A 107 0.12 -10.34 0.39
CA ASN A 107 0.91 -10.61 1.59
C ASN A 107 1.67 -9.38 2.11
N ALA A 108 1.00 -8.22 2.15
CA ALA A 108 1.59 -7.05 2.76
C ALA A 108 1.48 -7.17 4.27
N VAL A 109 2.61 -7.16 4.97
CA VAL A 109 2.68 -7.41 6.42
C VAL A 109 3.75 -6.57 7.09
N ALA A 110 3.40 -5.98 8.25
CA ALA A 110 4.36 -5.42 9.20
C ALA A 110 4.98 -6.56 10.00
N GLU A 111 6.29 -6.74 9.87
CA GLU A 111 7.02 -7.85 10.49
C GLU A 111 7.65 -7.46 11.83
N ARG A 112 8.00 -6.17 11.97
CA ARG A 112 8.59 -5.57 13.16
C ARG A 112 8.00 -4.20 13.44
N PRO A 113 8.01 -3.73 14.70
CA PRO A 113 7.68 -2.35 15.02
C PRO A 113 8.62 -1.39 14.29
N ALA A 114 8.08 -0.29 13.80
CA ALA A 114 8.81 0.81 13.19
C ALA A 114 8.45 2.12 13.90
N PHE A 115 9.42 3.00 14.06
CA PHE A 115 9.28 4.21 14.85
C PHE A 115 9.79 5.45 14.12
N VAL A 116 9.37 6.61 14.58
CA VAL A 116 10.02 7.87 14.22
C VAL A 116 11.51 7.79 14.58
N GLY A 117 12.37 8.25 13.68
CA GLY A 117 13.82 8.12 13.77
C GLY A 117 14.39 6.90 13.05
N ASP A 118 13.57 5.94 12.66
CA ASP A 118 14.05 4.85 11.82
C ASP A 118 14.34 5.34 10.39
N THR A 119 15.41 4.80 9.81
CA THR A 119 15.85 5.07 8.44
C THR A 119 15.64 3.82 7.60
N PHE A 120 14.87 3.95 6.53
CA PHE A 120 14.47 2.83 5.68
C PHE A 120 15.15 2.85 4.32
N SER A 121 15.50 1.66 3.84
CA SER A 121 15.81 1.34 2.45
C SER A 121 14.84 0.26 1.94
N ASN A 122 14.65 0.18 0.61
CA ASN A 122 13.77 -0.82 0.00
C ASN A 122 14.57 -1.69 -0.96
N ARG A 123 14.39 -3.01 -0.87
CA ARG A 123 14.93 -4.00 -1.79
C ARG A 123 13.80 -4.71 -2.52
N ILE A 124 14.04 -5.00 -3.79
CA ILE A 124 13.03 -5.53 -4.70
C ILE A 124 13.62 -6.75 -5.39
N LEU A 125 12.96 -7.90 -5.25
CA LEU A 125 13.30 -9.12 -5.95
C LEU A 125 12.32 -9.37 -7.09
N VAL A 126 12.79 -9.56 -8.30
CA VAL A 126 11.98 -10.01 -9.43
C VAL A 126 11.69 -11.50 -9.27
N GLU A 127 10.46 -11.87 -8.90
CA GLU A 127 10.08 -13.27 -8.69
C GLU A 127 9.70 -13.97 -10.00
N SER A 128 8.93 -13.29 -10.84
CA SER A 128 8.52 -13.87 -12.13
C SER A 128 8.20 -12.79 -13.15
N VAL A 129 8.37 -13.15 -14.41
CA VAL A 129 8.08 -12.34 -15.59
C VAL A 129 7.29 -13.20 -16.56
N ARG A 130 6.14 -12.75 -17.01
CA ARG A 130 5.34 -13.45 -18.01
C ARG A 130 4.71 -12.46 -18.99
N ASN A 131 4.73 -12.78 -20.27
CA ASN A 131 3.96 -12.04 -21.25
C ASN A 131 2.47 -12.42 -21.15
N THR A 132 1.59 -11.47 -21.49
CA THR A 132 0.15 -11.74 -21.65
C THR A 132 -0.09 -12.70 -22.81
N ALA A 133 -1.24 -13.34 -22.82
CA ALA A 133 -1.62 -14.24 -23.93
C ALA A 133 -1.69 -13.51 -25.29
N ARG A 134 -1.96 -12.18 -25.28
CA ARG A 134 -1.97 -11.34 -26.48
C ARG A 134 -0.57 -10.88 -26.91
N GLY A 135 0.44 -11.02 -26.06
CA GLY A 135 1.79 -10.57 -26.32
C GLY A 135 1.97 -9.05 -26.31
N ASP A 136 0.97 -8.30 -25.90
CA ASP A 136 0.92 -6.84 -25.91
C ASP A 136 1.50 -6.20 -24.64
N ALA A 137 1.78 -7.02 -23.64
CA ALA A 137 2.33 -6.58 -22.37
C ALA A 137 2.97 -7.72 -21.55
N SER A 138 3.62 -7.35 -20.47
CA SER A 138 4.17 -8.27 -19.48
C SER A 138 3.63 -7.99 -18.09
N VAL A 139 3.41 -9.06 -17.33
CA VAL A 139 3.14 -8.99 -15.89
C VAL A 139 4.40 -9.40 -15.15
N ILE A 140 4.92 -8.49 -14.35
CA ILE A 140 6.09 -8.70 -13.51
C ILE A 140 5.62 -8.80 -12.06
N ARG A 141 5.98 -9.91 -11.41
CA ARG A 141 5.75 -10.13 -9.97
C ARG A 141 7.05 -9.87 -9.23
N THR A 142 6.97 -9.02 -8.24
CA THR A 142 8.13 -8.63 -7.42
C THR A 142 7.81 -8.75 -5.94
N ARG A 143 8.81 -9.17 -5.15
CA ARG A 143 8.77 -9.11 -3.68
C ARG A 143 9.54 -7.88 -3.25
N HIS A 144 8.95 -7.11 -2.36
CA HIS A 144 9.53 -5.90 -1.78
C HIS A 144 9.75 -6.11 -0.30
N VAL A 145 10.88 -5.63 0.21
CA VAL A 145 11.20 -5.65 1.64
C VAL A 145 11.72 -4.27 2.05
N LEU A 146 11.09 -3.70 3.07
CA LEU A 146 11.53 -2.45 3.71
C LEU A 146 12.43 -2.80 4.87
N ILE A 147 13.65 -2.31 4.85
CA ILE A 147 14.71 -2.64 5.81
C ILE A 147 15.10 -1.37 6.56
N ASN A 148 15.24 -1.47 7.90
CA ASN A 148 15.68 -0.36 8.72
C ASN A 148 17.23 -0.25 8.79
N GLN A 149 17.73 0.79 9.48
CA GLN A 149 19.17 1.04 9.66
C GLN A 149 19.92 -0.06 10.43
N ARG A 150 19.20 -1.00 11.06
CA ARG A 150 19.79 -2.16 11.75
C ARG A 150 19.87 -3.41 10.86
N GLY A 151 19.47 -3.29 9.60
CA GLY A 151 19.37 -4.42 8.68
C GLY A 151 18.16 -5.33 8.95
N GLU A 152 17.18 -4.87 9.71
CA GLU A 152 16.00 -5.64 10.07
C GLU A 152 14.89 -5.40 9.03
N ARG A 153 14.27 -6.48 8.57
CA ARG A 153 13.09 -6.42 7.72
C ARG A 153 11.88 -5.98 8.55
N VAL A 154 11.33 -4.82 8.21
CA VAL A 154 10.23 -4.17 8.95
C VAL A 154 8.89 -4.40 8.28
N PHE A 155 8.88 -4.36 6.95
CA PHE A 155 7.67 -4.56 6.15
C PHE A 155 7.99 -5.34 4.88
N SER A 156 7.07 -6.18 4.45
CA SER A 156 7.21 -6.87 3.17
C SER A 156 5.87 -6.96 2.43
N LEU A 157 5.96 -7.04 1.12
CA LEU A 157 4.81 -7.29 0.24
C LEU A 157 5.25 -7.92 -1.08
N THR A 158 4.30 -8.54 -1.78
CA THR A 158 4.45 -8.92 -3.19
C THR A 158 3.58 -8.03 -4.06
N LYS A 159 4.16 -7.46 -5.12
CA LYS A 159 3.51 -6.55 -6.05
C LYS A 159 3.41 -7.19 -7.43
N MET A 160 2.31 -6.93 -8.14
CA MET A 160 2.15 -7.25 -9.56
C MET A 160 2.00 -5.96 -10.35
N SER A 161 2.82 -5.82 -11.38
CA SER A 161 2.85 -4.62 -12.23
C SER A 161 2.79 -4.99 -13.70
N TYR A 162 2.19 -4.11 -14.50
CA TYR A 162 1.96 -4.27 -15.92
C TYR A 162 2.92 -3.38 -16.69
N PHE A 163 3.70 -3.98 -17.59
CA PHE A 163 4.75 -3.32 -18.36
C PHE A 163 4.57 -3.54 -19.85
N ASP A 164 5.38 -2.89 -20.66
CA ASP A 164 5.57 -3.22 -22.07
C ASP A 164 6.03 -4.68 -22.22
N PRO A 165 5.77 -5.34 -23.34
CA PRO A 165 6.17 -6.72 -23.55
C PRO A 165 7.69 -6.87 -23.52
N VAL A 166 8.17 -7.93 -22.85
CA VAL A 166 9.58 -8.28 -22.81
C VAL A 166 9.92 -9.36 -23.84
N ALA A 167 11.22 -9.44 -24.17
CA ALA A 167 11.73 -10.52 -25.00
C ALA A 167 11.49 -11.90 -24.35
N PRO A 168 11.26 -12.96 -25.13
CA PRO A 168 11.04 -14.33 -24.59
C PRO A 168 12.16 -14.80 -23.64
N ALA A 169 13.39 -14.37 -23.84
CA ALA A 169 14.53 -14.69 -22.98
C ALA A 169 14.43 -14.12 -21.55
N CYS A 170 13.58 -13.10 -21.35
CA CYS A 170 13.33 -12.50 -20.04
C CYS A 170 12.21 -13.20 -19.28
N VAL A 171 11.41 -14.05 -19.93
CA VAL A 171 10.26 -14.75 -19.35
C VAL A 171 10.73 -15.90 -18.48
N GLY A 172 10.17 -16.01 -17.26
CA GLY A 172 10.48 -17.08 -16.34
C GLY A 172 10.05 -16.77 -14.91
N ALA A 173 10.42 -17.65 -14.01
CA ALA A 173 10.21 -17.50 -12.56
C ALA A 173 11.40 -18.08 -11.80
N ILE A 174 11.64 -17.56 -10.60
CA ILE A 174 12.58 -18.19 -9.66
C ILE A 174 11.98 -19.51 -9.14
N GLU A 175 12.84 -20.48 -8.85
CA GLU A 175 12.42 -21.72 -8.18
C GLU A 175 11.92 -21.42 -6.76
N PRO A 176 10.83 -22.05 -6.32
CA PRO A 176 10.36 -21.92 -4.95
C PRO A 176 11.48 -22.31 -3.96
N GLY A 177 11.80 -21.43 -3.03
CA GLY A 177 12.86 -21.65 -2.03
C GLY A 177 14.28 -21.28 -2.46
N ALA A 178 14.51 -20.89 -3.72
CA ALA A 178 15.83 -20.44 -4.19
C ALA A 178 16.28 -19.08 -3.67
N VAL A 179 15.48 -18.44 -2.82
CA VAL A 179 15.69 -17.06 -2.38
C VAL A 179 16.35 -17.04 -1.01
N GLY A 180 17.58 -16.56 -0.96
CA GLY A 180 18.34 -16.31 0.28
C GLY A 180 18.31 -14.85 0.74
N GLY A 181 19.05 -14.53 1.80
CA GLY A 181 19.24 -13.18 2.33
C GLY A 181 17.93 -12.54 2.80
N ASP A 182 17.74 -11.25 2.54
CA ASP A 182 16.59 -10.48 3.02
C ASP A 182 15.24 -10.97 2.51
N PHE A 183 15.23 -11.76 1.45
CA PHE A 183 14.02 -12.33 0.86
C PHE A 183 13.73 -13.75 1.33
N ALA A 184 14.64 -14.38 2.07
CA ALA A 184 14.37 -15.66 2.68
C ALA A 184 13.11 -15.57 3.56
N ALA A 185 12.35 -16.67 3.65
CA ALA A 185 11.38 -16.80 4.74
C ALA A 185 12.17 -16.52 6.02
N ALA A 186 11.66 -15.60 6.87
CA ALA A 186 12.38 -15.24 8.07
C ALA A 186 12.76 -16.54 8.78
N ALA A 187 14.07 -16.85 8.81
CA ALA A 187 14.57 -17.79 9.78
C ALA A 187 14.15 -17.18 11.12
N ALA A 188 13.21 -17.81 11.78
CA ALA A 188 12.62 -17.33 13.00
C ALA A 188 13.67 -17.36 14.13
N PRO A 189 14.42 -16.28 14.40
CA PRO A 189 15.03 -16.16 15.70
C PRO A 189 14.25 -15.19 16.56
N ASP A 190 13.50 -14.30 15.97
CA ASP A 190 12.69 -13.36 16.74
C ASP A 190 11.22 -13.46 16.34
N ARG A 191 10.38 -13.58 17.35
CA ARG A 191 8.92 -13.63 17.21
C ARG A 191 8.44 -12.53 16.27
N SER A 192 7.55 -12.89 15.35
CA SER A 192 6.89 -11.93 14.47
C SER A 192 6.15 -10.85 15.27
N LEU A 193 5.89 -9.69 14.67
CA LEU A 193 5.11 -8.65 15.34
C LEU A 193 3.77 -9.20 15.84
N ARG A 194 3.11 -10.05 15.05
CA ARG A 194 1.85 -10.70 15.44
C ARG A 194 1.99 -11.53 16.74
N GLU A 195 3.02 -12.36 16.84
CA GLU A 195 3.29 -13.18 18.03
C GLU A 195 3.60 -12.33 19.25
N ARG A 196 4.38 -11.26 19.08
CA ARG A 196 4.66 -10.29 20.16
C ARG A 196 3.38 -9.63 20.68
N MET A 197 2.45 -9.26 19.79
CA MET A 197 1.18 -8.67 20.20
C MET A 197 0.31 -9.68 20.95
N ILE A 198 0.24 -10.94 20.51
CA ILE A 198 -0.50 -12.01 21.20
C ILE A 198 0.05 -12.20 22.62
N GLU A 199 1.36 -12.26 22.77
CA GLU A 199 2.00 -12.45 24.08
C GLU A 199 1.79 -11.25 25.00
N ALA A 200 1.95 -10.01 24.47
CA ALA A 200 1.77 -8.80 25.25
C ALA A 200 0.34 -8.68 25.81
N VAL A 201 -0.67 -9.02 25.00
CA VAL A 201 -2.06 -9.05 25.46
C VAL A 201 -2.29 -10.15 26.50
N GLY A 202 -1.64 -11.32 26.33
CA GLY A 202 -1.71 -12.43 27.28
C GLY A 202 -1.07 -12.11 28.63
N ALA A 203 -0.03 -11.27 28.68
CA ALA A 203 0.64 -10.85 29.91
C ALA A 203 -0.18 -9.87 30.79
N GLY A 204 -1.30 -9.38 30.29
CA GLY A 204 -2.22 -8.50 31.02
C GLY A 204 -2.08 -7.03 30.64
N LEU A 205 -3.02 -6.54 29.86
CA LEU A 205 -3.17 -5.11 29.59
C LEU A 205 -3.91 -4.44 30.75
N PRO A 206 -3.54 -3.19 31.13
CA PRO A 206 -4.44 -2.38 31.93
C PRO A 206 -5.74 -2.20 31.16
N ALA A 207 -6.88 -2.40 31.82
CA ALA A 207 -8.18 -2.11 31.23
C ALA A 207 -8.22 -0.63 30.87
N ASN A 208 -8.30 -0.29 29.60
CA ASN A 208 -8.68 1.05 29.17
C ASN A 208 -10.19 1.05 28.90
N PRO A 209 -11.02 1.47 29.89
CA PRO A 209 -12.48 1.45 29.75
C PRO A 209 -13.00 2.45 28.68
N ALA A 210 -12.15 3.34 28.19
CA ALA A 210 -12.58 4.41 27.27
C ALA A 210 -12.77 3.94 25.83
N SER A 211 -12.46 2.70 25.47
CA SER A 211 -12.54 2.24 24.09
C SER A 211 -13.01 0.79 24.02
N ILE A 212 -14.29 0.59 24.24
CA ILE A 212 -14.93 -0.69 23.98
C ILE A 212 -14.93 -0.91 22.46
N ALA A 213 -14.22 -1.94 22.03
CA ALA A 213 -14.31 -2.37 20.64
C ALA A 213 -15.69 -3.01 20.43
N PRO A 214 -16.42 -2.66 19.35
CA PRO A 214 -17.71 -3.28 19.09
C PRO A 214 -17.52 -4.77 18.82
N ASP A 215 -18.50 -5.58 19.21
CA ASP A 215 -18.54 -6.99 18.83
C ASP A 215 -18.68 -7.12 17.32
N LEU A 216 -17.88 -8.00 16.73
CA LEU A 216 -17.93 -8.31 15.31
C LEU A 216 -18.42 -9.75 15.12
N ALA A 217 -19.23 -9.95 14.09
CA ALA A 217 -19.76 -11.26 13.73
C ALA A 217 -19.50 -11.60 12.26
N ALA A 218 -19.25 -12.87 11.97
CA ALA A 218 -19.16 -13.35 10.61
C ALA A 218 -20.50 -13.09 9.88
N GLY A 219 -20.43 -12.64 8.62
CA GLY A 219 -21.59 -12.24 7.82
C GLY A 219 -22.02 -10.78 8.02
N GLN A 220 -21.43 -10.05 8.94
CA GLN A 220 -21.71 -8.64 9.17
C GLN A 220 -21.15 -7.77 8.06
N LEU A 221 -21.99 -6.87 7.51
CA LEU A 221 -21.56 -5.76 6.64
C LEU A 221 -21.47 -4.48 7.47
N ILE A 222 -20.33 -3.85 7.46
CA ILE A 222 -20.07 -2.59 8.15
C ILE A 222 -19.94 -1.49 7.11
N LEU A 223 -20.74 -0.46 7.23
CA LEU A 223 -20.66 0.76 6.46
C LEU A 223 -19.75 1.75 7.21
N HIS A 224 -18.76 2.32 6.52
CA HIS A 224 -17.86 3.32 7.09
C HIS A 224 -18.25 4.70 6.57
N PRO A 225 -19.04 5.50 7.35
CA PRO A 225 -19.62 6.74 6.88
C PRO A 225 -18.63 7.83 6.45
N PRO A 226 -17.40 7.92 7.01
CA PRO A 226 -16.47 8.96 6.59
C PRO A 226 -16.11 8.82 5.12
N VAL A 227 -16.38 9.89 4.36
CA VAL A 227 -16.08 9.97 2.92
C VAL A 227 -15.40 11.31 2.67
N ARG A 228 -14.24 11.30 2.02
CA ARG A 228 -13.53 12.53 1.66
C ARG A 228 -12.83 12.42 0.31
N PRO A 229 -12.58 13.55 -0.38
CA PRO A 229 -11.72 13.58 -1.56
C PRO A 229 -10.24 13.56 -1.16
N ILE A 230 -9.38 13.19 -2.11
CA ILE A 230 -7.97 13.58 -2.15
C ILE A 230 -7.85 14.70 -3.19
N GLY A 231 -7.56 15.91 -2.73
CA GLY A 231 -7.42 17.08 -3.61
C GLY A 231 -6.12 17.07 -4.42
N TRP A 232 -6.05 17.90 -5.46
CA TRP A 232 -4.87 18.02 -6.31
C TRP A 232 -3.59 18.31 -5.52
N SER A 233 -3.63 19.31 -4.65
CA SER A 233 -2.45 19.70 -3.86
C SER A 233 -2.03 18.62 -2.87
N GLU A 234 -2.99 17.91 -2.30
CA GLU A 234 -2.74 16.81 -1.38
C GLU A 234 -2.13 15.61 -2.09
N ASN A 235 -2.68 15.21 -3.25
CA ASN A 235 -2.12 14.13 -4.07
C ASN A 235 -0.67 14.42 -4.49
N LEU A 236 -0.39 15.65 -4.93
CA LEU A 236 0.97 16.09 -5.24
C LEU A 236 1.86 16.09 -4.00
N GLY A 237 1.39 16.66 -2.88
CA GLY A 237 2.15 16.74 -1.63
C GLY A 237 2.51 15.38 -1.07
N LEU A 238 1.57 14.43 -1.04
CA LEU A 238 1.81 13.07 -0.57
C LEU A 238 2.73 12.29 -1.53
N SER A 239 2.55 12.45 -2.85
CA SER A 239 3.45 11.84 -3.83
C SER A 239 4.89 12.32 -3.65
N THR A 240 5.08 13.63 -3.45
CA THR A 240 6.38 14.24 -3.23
C THR A 240 6.99 13.82 -1.89
N LEU A 241 6.17 13.78 -0.82
CA LEU A 241 6.58 13.32 0.50
C LEU A 241 7.19 11.91 0.39
N LEU A 242 6.51 11.00 -0.30
CA LEU A 242 6.93 9.60 -0.43
C LEU A 242 7.92 9.34 -1.57
N ARG A 243 8.42 10.36 -2.25
CA ARG A 243 9.33 10.22 -3.41
C ARG A 243 8.72 9.40 -4.55
N ASN A 244 7.42 9.45 -4.73
CA ASN A 244 6.78 8.83 -5.89
C ASN A 244 6.96 9.73 -7.12
N THR A 245 7.88 9.34 -8.00
CA THR A 245 8.24 10.10 -9.21
C THR A 245 7.42 9.73 -10.44
N HIS A 246 6.47 8.77 -10.32
CA HIS A 246 5.68 8.35 -11.49
C HIS A 246 4.77 9.47 -12.00
N PRO A 247 5.01 9.98 -13.22
CA PRO A 247 4.38 11.23 -13.69
C PRO A 247 2.86 11.14 -13.85
N LEU A 248 2.27 9.95 -13.92
CA LEU A 248 0.83 9.72 -13.98
C LEU A 248 0.06 10.32 -12.78
N HIS A 249 0.76 10.57 -11.67
CA HIS A 249 0.11 11.10 -10.47
C HIS A 249 0.09 12.63 -10.39
N PHE A 250 0.83 13.34 -11.27
CA PHE A 250 0.93 14.80 -11.17
C PHE A 250 1.25 15.55 -12.48
N ASP A 251 1.78 14.90 -13.51
CA ASP A 251 2.19 15.60 -14.76
C ASP A 251 1.02 15.70 -15.74
N ALA A 252 0.16 16.68 -15.49
CA ALA A 252 -1.00 16.95 -16.34
C ALA A 252 -0.64 17.48 -17.74
N GLN A 253 0.60 17.90 -17.98
CA GLN A 253 1.03 18.27 -19.34
C GLN A 253 1.32 17.03 -20.17
N ARG A 254 1.84 15.97 -19.55
CA ARG A 254 2.17 14.72 -20.24
C ARG A 254 0.94 13.85 -20.50
N TYR A 255 0.01 13.77 -19.54
CA TYR A 255 -1.11 12.83 -19.58
C TYR A 255 -2.48 13.48 -19.87
N GLY A 256 -2.61 14.80 -19.75
CA GLY A 256 -3.91 15.46 -19.65
C GLY A 256 -4.42 15.49 -18.19
N ARG A 257 -5.18 16.52 -17.87
CA ARG A 257 -5.68 16.73 -16.50
C ARG A 257 -6.68 15.63 -16.09
N GLU A 258 -7.47 15.17 -17.01
CA GLU A 258 -8.51 14.14 -16.85
C GLU A 258 -7.93 12.72 -16.64
N ASP A 259 -6.70 12.50 -17.09
CA ASP A 259 -6.03 11.19 -17.01
C ASP A 259 -5.14 11.06 -15.75
N ILE A 260 -4.95 12.16 -15.00
CA ILE A 260 -4.22 12.09 -13.74
C ILE A 260 -5.00 11.26 -12.73
N VAL A 261 -4.30 10.31 -12.10
CA VAL A 261 -4.88 9.42 -11.10
C VAL A 261 -4.22 9.60 -9.73
N VAL A 262 -5.02 9.45 -8.69
CA VAL A 262 -4.53 9.37 -7.31
C VAL A 262 -3.72 8.08 -7.15
N CYS A 263 -2.59 8.16 -6.47
CA CYS A 263 -1.78 6.96 -6.18
C CYS A 263 -2.64 5.90 -5.48
N GLY A 264 -2.62 4.68 -6.03
CA GLY A 264 -3.46 3.58 -5.53
C GLY A 264 -3.22 3.25 -4.06
N GLY A 265 -2.00 3.43 -3.56
CA GLY A 265 -1.68 3.28 -2.15
C GLY A 265 -2.37 4.31 -1.27
N PHE A 266 -2.63 5.54 -1.75
CA PHE A 266 -3.38 6.55 -1.01
C PHE A 266 -4.87 6.19 -0.94
N VAL A 267 -5.44 5.70 -2.03
CA VAL A 267 -6.82 5.18 -2.04
C VAL A 267 -6.97 4.03 -1.03
N GLN A 268 -5.98 3.14 -0.96
CA GLN A 268 -5.95 2.07 0.03
C GLN A 268 -5.83 2.62 1.45
N ALA A 269 -4.95 3.59 1.71
CA ALA A 269 -4.81 4.22 3.03
C ALA A 269 -6.11 4.88 3.49
N MET A 270 -6.87 5.51 2.59
CA MET A 270 -8.18 6.07 2.91
C MET A 270 -9.21 4.99 3.28
N ALA A 271 -9.26 3.90 2.53
CA ALA A 271 -10.18 2.79 2.82
C ALA A 271 -9.84 2.12 4.16
N HIS A 272 -8.56 2.03 4.53
CA HIS A 272 -8.12 1.54 5.84
C HIS A 272 -8.58 2.49 6.95
N ALA A 273 -8.23 3.76 6.85
CA ALA A 273 -8.54 4.76 7.86
C ALA A 273 -10.06 4.96 8.07
N ALA A 274 -10.85 4.88 7.00
CA ALA A 274 -12.31 4.92 7.10
C ALA A 274 -12.87 3.81 8.00
N GLY A 275 -12.23 2.62 7.99
CA GLY A 275 -12.65 1.46 8.79
C GLY A 275 -12.16 1.46 10.23
N GLU A 276 -11.18 2.27 10.60
CA GLU A 276 -10.59 2.23 11.94
C GLU A 276 -11.55 2.57 13.08
N ARG A 277 -12.58 3.38 12.79
CA ARG A 277 -13.58 3.76 13.80
C ARG A 277 -14.48 2.61 14.25
N GLU A 278 -14.83 1.72 13.33
CA GLU A 278 -15.70 0.59 13.61
C GLU A 278 -14.90 -0.67 13.95
N LEU A 279 -13.72 -0.85 13.34
CA LEU A 279 -12.86 -2.02 13.61
C LEU A 279 -12.09 -1.90 14.92
N ARG A 280 -11.67 -0.72 15.30
CA ARG A 280 -10.99 -0.31 16.55
C ARG A 280 -9.94 -1.29 17.09
N GLN A 281 -8.98 -0.77 17.86
CA GLN A 281 -8.02 -1.54 18.66
C GLN A 281 -7.23 -2.60 17.88
N ILE A 282 -6.91 -2.30 16.62
CA ILE A 282 -6.09 -3.17 15.78
C ILE A 282 -4.66 -3.13 16.31
N VAL A 283 -4.12 -4.30 16.66
CA VAL A 283 -2.75 -4.46 17.17
C VAL A 283 -1.81 -5.10 16.14
N HIS A 284 -2.36 -5.74 15.11
CA HIS A 284 -1.61 -6.23 13.96
C HIS A 284 -2.51 -6.33 12.74
N GLU A 285 -1.93 -6.10 11.56
CA GLU A 285 -2.63 -6.17 10.29
C GLU A 285 -1.79 -6.85 9.23
N GLN A 286 -2.47 -7.61 8.37
CA GLN A 286 -1.94 -8.17 7.14
C GLN A 286 -2.96 -7.97 6.02
N VAL A 287 -2.53 -7.39 4.91
CA VAL A 287 -3.29 -7.44 3.66
C VAL A 287 -2.92 -8.74 2.94
N ILE A 288 -3.89 -9.63 2.81
CA ILE A 288 -3.73 -10.91 2.09
C ILE A 288 -3.60 -10.64 0.60
N GLN A 289 -4.53 -9.84 0.08
CA GLN A 289 -4.48 -9.33 -1.29
C GLN A 289 -5.26 -8.02 -1.42
N ALA A 290 -4.80 -7.18 -2.35
CA ALA A 290 -5.54 -5.99 -2.77
C ALA A 290 -5.40 -5.81 -4.27
N SER A 291 -6.44 -5.32 -4.92
CA SER A 291 -6.41 -4.95 -6.33
C SER A 291 -7.19 -3.69 -6.62
N HIS A 292 -6.66 -2.88 -7.52
CA HIS A 292 -7.34 -1.71 -8.05
C HIS A 292 -8.33 -2.16 -9.13
N ILE A 293 -9.57 -1.70 -9.02
CA ILE A 293 -10.66 -2.07 -9.94
C ILE A 293 -10.94 -0.92 -10.88
N ASN A 294 -11.13 0.28 -10.33
CA ASN A 294 -11.29 1.50 -11.11
C ASN A 294 -10.33 2.58 -10.63
N THR A 295 -9.89 3.43 -11.54
CA THR A 295 -9.05 4.59 -11.23
C THR A 295 -9.81 5.62 -10.40
N VAL A 296 -9.07 6.37 -9.59
CA VAL A 296 -9.57 7.49 -8.79
C VAL A 296 -8.87 8.74 -9.27
N ALA A 297 -9.63 9.74 -9.68
CA ALA A 297 -9.10 11.04 -10.03
C ALA A 297 -8.96 11.93 -8.78
N PRO A 298 -8.07 12.94 -8.80
CA PRO A 298 -8.11 13.99 -7.80
C PRO A 298 -9.51 14.60 -7.70
N GLU A 299 -9.95 14.90 -6.47
CA GLU A 299 -11.30 15.38 -6.09
C GLU A 299 -12.39 14.28 -6.06
N ASP A 300 -12.14 13.06 -6.55
CA ASP A 300 -13.05 11.95 -6.28
C ASP A 300 -13.13 11.67 -4.78
N ARG A 301 -14.34 11.46 -4.28
CA ARG A 301 -14.59 11.13 -2.88
C ARG A 301 -14.44 9.64 -2.65
N ILE A 302 -13.68 9.27 -1.63
CA ILE A 302 -13.47 7.86 -1.26
C ILE A 302 -14.10 7.58 0.10
N GLY A 303 -14.90 6.53 0.15
CA GLY A 303 -15.45 5.90 1.36
C GLY A 303 -15.16 4.41 1.34
N ALA A 304 -15.57 3.69 2.36
CA ALA A 304 -15.34 2.25 2.45
C ALA A 304 -16.52 1.50 3.06
N ILE A 305 -16.59 0.20 2.71
CA ILE A 305 -17.45 -0.79 3.38
C ILE A 305 -16.62 -2.04 3.65
N SER A 306 -16.91 -2.72 4.76
CA SER A 306 -16.21 -3.97 5.13
C SER A 306 -17.20 -5.09 5.43
N PHE A 307 -16.95 -6.26 4.87
CA PHE A 307 -17.69 -7.48 5.15
C PHE A 307 -16.81 -8.42 5.99
N ILE A 308 -17.32 -8.83 7.14
CA ILE A 308 -16.64 -9.73 8.07
C ILE A 308 -16.85 -11.17 7.59
N ARG A 309 -15.78 -11.81 7.13
CA ARG A 309 -15.82 -13.19 6.66
C ARG A 309 -15.73 -14.19 7.80
N ARG A 310 -14.87 -13.92 8.77
CA ARG A 310 -14.62 -14.81 9.91
C ARG A 310 -14.13 -14.02 11.12
N VAL A 311 -14.55 -14.44 12.30
CA VAL A 311 -14.02 -13.99 13.59
C VAL A 311 -13.54 -15.22 14.34
N THR A 312 -12.28 -15.23 14.73
CA THR A 312 -11.64 -16.33 15.45
C THR A 312 -11.14 -15.84 16.81
N PRO A 313 -11.72 -16.23 17.93
CA PRO A 313 -11.15 -15.92 19.24
C PRO A 313 -9.74 -16.51 19.39
N ILE A 314 -8.79 -15.70 19.81
CA ILE A 314 -7.41 -16.12 20.16
C ILE A 314 -7.29 -16.27 21.68
N SER A 315 -7.93 -15.37 22.42
CA SER A 315 -8.07 -15.42 23.88
C SER A 315 -9.33 -14.66 24.28
N ASP A 316 -9.61 -14.57 25.59
CA ASP A 316 -10.74 -13.80 26.12
C ASP A 316 -10.68 -12.32 25.72
N ARG A 317 -9.49 -11.79 25.44
CA ARG A 317 -9.22 -10.38 25.14
C ARG A 317 -8.77 -10.11 23.71
N LEU A 318 -8.59 -11.13 22.88
CA LEU A 318 -8.00 -11.01 21.57
C LEU A 318 -8.72 -11.86 20.53
N GLU A 319 -8.98 -11.29 19.38
CA GLU A 319 -9.58 -12.00 18.26
C GLU A 319 -8.86 -11.68 16.94
N GLU A 320 -8.87 -12.62 16.04
CA GLU A 320 -8.47 -12.45 14.66
C GLU A 320 -9.71 -12.33 13.78
N VAL A 321 -9.75 -11.28 12.95
CA VAL A 321 -10.86 -11.02 12.04
C VAL A 321 -10.37 -11.06 10.61
N GLU A 322 -11.00 -11.88 9.79
CA GLU A 322 -10.82 -11.89 8.34
C GLU A 322 -11.97 -11.11 7.70
N LEU A 323 -11.61 -10.13 6.90
CA LEU A 323 -12.59 -9.23 6.30
C LEU A 323 -12.21 -8.85 4.87
N LYS A 324 -13.23 -8.47 4.10
CA LYS A 324 -13.08 -7.89 2.78
C LYS A 324 -13.58 -6.46 2.80
N THR A 325 -12.72 -5.53 2.44
CA THR A 325 -13.01 -4.10 2.36
C THR A 325 -13.08 -3.66 0.91
N PHE A 326 -14.09 -2.89 0.55
CA PHE A 326 -14.14 -2.15 -0.72
C PHE A 326 -13.97 -0.67 -0.46
N GLY A 327 -13.05 -0.04 -1.20
CA GLY A 327 -12.97 1.40 -1.35
C GLY A 327 -13.93 1.83 -2.46
N LEU A 328 -14.86 2.72 -2.14
CA LEU A 328 -15.92 3.16 -3.04
C LEU A 328 -15.67 4.60 -3.47
N ARG A 329 -15.78 4.85 -4.78
CA ARG A 329 -15.58 6.15 -5.40
C ARG A 329 -16.92 6.86 -5.60
N ASN A 330 -17.04 8.09 -5.10
CA ASN A 330 -18.22 8.96 -5.29
C ASN A 330 -19.55 8.32 -4.82
N VAL A 331 -19.49 7.54 -3.72
CA VAL A 331 -20.65 6.96 -3.06
C VAL A 331 -20.86 7.68 -1.73
N ASP A 332 -22.08 8.16 -1.48
CA ASP A 332 -22.49 8.59 -0.16
C ASP A 332 -22.91 7.36 0.65
N ILE A 333 -21.97 6.84 1.45
CA ILE A 333 -22.11 5.54 2.14
C ILE A 333 -23.38 5.47 2.98
N ALA A 334 -23.64 6.52 3.76
CA ALA A 334 -24.82 6.53 4.65
C ALA A 334 -26.13 6.62 3.89
N ARG A 335 -26.19 7.51 2.91
CA ARG A 335 -27.42 7.80 2.16
C ARG A 335 -27.75 6.74 1.12
N GLU A 336 -26.74 6.25 0.38
CA GLU A 336 -26.96 5.34 -0.74
C GLU A 336 -26.98 3.86 -0.32
N LEU A 337 -26.26 3.52 0.76
CA LEU A 337 -26.12 2.13 1.20
C LEU A 337 -26.80 1.85 2.55
N GLY A 338 -27.14 2.89 3.33
CA GLY A 338 -27.81 2.71 4.62
C GLY A 338 -29.14 1.95 4.48
N GLY A 339 -29.27 0.82 5.18
CA GLY A 339 -30.45 -0.04 5.11
C GLY A 339 -30.60 -0.87 3.83
N ARG A 340 -29.64 -0.80 2.92
CA ARG A 340 -29.65 -1.55 1.65
C ARG A 340 -28.97 -2.90 1.81
N ALA A 341 -29.57 -3.94 1.22
CA ALA A 341 -28.93 -5.23 1.05
C ALA A 341 -27.99 -5.21 -0.16
N LEU A 342 -26.75 -5.70 0.04
CA LEU A 342 -25.78 -5.92 -1.04
C LEU A 342 -25.62 -7.41 -1.33
N PRO A 343 -25.35 -7.79 -2.60
CA PRO A 343 -25.26 -9.20 -2.96
C PRO A 343 -24.04 -9.87 -2.31
N LEU A 344 -24.26 -11.03 -1.70
CA LEU A 344 -23.19 -11.79 -1.06
C LEU A 344 -22.10 -12.21 -2.07
N THR A 345 -22.47 -12.39 -3.35
CA THR A 345 -21.55 -12.72 -4.44
C THR A 345 -20.40 -11.71 -4.57
N LEU A 346 -20.66 -10.43 -4.27
CA LEU A 346 -19.65 -9.36 -4.28
C LEU A 346 -18.54 -9.64 -3.23
N PHE A 347 -18.94 -10.11 -2.05
CA PHE A 347 -18.01 -10.35 -0.93
C PHE A 347 -17.37 -11.75 -1.00
N ALA A 348 -18.06 -12.71 -1.60
CA ALA A 348 -17.57 -14.07 -1.79
C ALA A 348 -16.59 -14.21 -2.98
N ALA A 349 -16.63 -13.27 -3.93
CA ALA A 349 -15.74 -13.31 -5.10
C ALA A 349 -14.27 -13.38 -4.66
N GLU A 350 -13.53 -14.30 -5.27
CA GLU A 350 -12.10 -14.48 -5.04
C GLU A 350 -11.30 -13.93 -6.22
N GLY A 351 -10.03 -13.59 -5.93
CA GLY A 351 -9.10 -13.14 -6.94
C GLY A 351 -9.06 -11.64 -7.15
N THR A 352 -8.19 -11.22 -8.06
CA THR A 352 -7.77 -9.83 -8.24
C THR A 352 -8.20 -9.23 -9.59
N LYS A 353 -8.96 -9.96 -10.40
CA LYS A 353 -9.36 -9.47 -11.74
C LYS A 353 -10.47 -8.42 -11.62
N PRO A 354 -10.23 -7.17 -12.06
CA PRO A 354 -11.22 -6.10 -12.02
C PRO A 354 -12.56 -6.46 -12.69
N SER A 355 -12.51 -7.17 -13.82
CA SER A 355 -13.71 -7.54 -14.59
C SER A 355 -14.72 -8.38 -13.79
N VAL A 356 -14.24 -9.23 -12.86
CA VAL A 356 -15.12 -10.07 -12.05
C VAL A 356 -16.04 -9.21 -11.17
N TYR A 357 -15.50 -8.16 -10.56
CA TYR A 357 -16.29 -7.25 -9.71
C TYR A 357 -17.24 -6.40 -10.53
N GLU A 358 -16.78 -5.95 -11.69
CA GLU A 358 -17.62 -5.17 -12.59
C GLU A 358 -18.80 -6.00 -13.12
N GLU A 359 -18.59 -7.26 -13.52
CA GLU A 359 -19.63 -8.19 -13.96
C GLU A 359 -20.66 -8.46 -12.84
N ILE A 360 -20.20 -8.65 -11.59
CA ILE A 360 -21.09 -8.81 -10.44
C ILE A 360 -21.90 -7.53 -10.22
N CYS A 361 -21.26 -6.36 -10.27
CA CYS A 361 -21.97 -5.09 -10.10
C CYS A 361 -23.02 -4.89 -11.18
N GLN A 362 -22.71 -5.06 -12.44
CA GLN A 362 -23.65 -4.88 -13.55
C GLN A 362 -24.86 -5.80 -13.42
N ARG A 363 -24.70 -7.02 -12.94
CA ARG A 363 -25.76 -7.99 -12.76
C ARG A 363 -26.58 -7.78 -11.49
N ASP A 364 -25.92 -7.60 -10.33
CA ASP A 364 -26.55 -7.73 -9.01
C ASP A 364 -26.65 -6.41 -8.24
N CYS A 365 -25.83 -5.40 -8.56
CA CYS A 365 -25.83 -4.09 -7.89
C CYS A 365 -25.35 -2.97 -8.85
N PRO A 366 -26.12 -2.66 -9.92
CA PRO A 366 -25.69 -1.78 -11.02
C PRO A 366 -25.29 -0.38 -10.57
N ASP A 367 -25.83 0.11 -9.46
CA ASP A 367 -25.45 1.42 -8.90
C ASP A 367 -24.01 1.49 -8.40
N LEU A 368 -23.34 0.34 -8.20
CA LEU A 368 -21.92 0.26 -7.83
C LEU A 368 -21.01 0.00 -9.02
N SER A 369 -21.55 -0.25 -10.22
CA SER A 369 -20.76 -0.41 -11.46
C SER A 369 -19.90 0.82 -11.71
N GLY A 370 -18.61 0.62 -11.98
CA GLY A 370 -17.63 1.69 -12.15
C GLY A 370 -17.28 2.47 -10.87
N ARG A 371 -17.88 2.16 -9.72
CA ARG A 371 -17.71 2.91 -8.47
C ARG A 371 -16.88 2.18 -7.40
N ILE A 372 -16.55 0.90 -7.59
CA ILE A 372 -15.60 0.20 -6.73
C ILE A 372 -14.19 0.56 -7.19
N ALA A 373 -13.47 1.36 -6.41
CA ALA A 373 -12.11 1.78 -6.71
C ALA A 373 -11.10 0.65 -6.46
N LEU A 374 -11.24 -0.04 -5.34
CA LEU A 374 -10.36 -1.15 -4.96
C LEU A 374 -11.08 -2.16 -4.07
N GLN A 375 -10.55 -3.38 -4.05
CA GLN A 375 -10.88 -4.40 -3.07
C GLN A 375 -9.64 -4.76 -2.24
N ILE A 376 -9.83 -5.09 -0.96
CA ILE A 376 -8.79 -5.46 -0.02
C ILE A 376 -9.27 -6.65 0.80
N GLU A 377 -8.55 -7.76 0.81
CA GLU A 377 -8.75 -8.85 1.76
C GLU A 377 -7.72 -8.70 2.88
N ARG A 378 -8.21 -8.58 4.10
CA ARG A 378 -7.41 -8.25 5.27
C ARG A 378 -7.59 -9.31 6.35
N ARG A 379 -6.55 -9.50 7.14
CA ARG A 379 -6.58 -10.18 8.43
C ARG A 379 -6.07 -9.21 9.48
N ILE A 380 -6.89 -8.93 10.47
CA ILE A 380 -6.53 -8.05 11.58
C ILE A 380 -6.57 -8.82 12.88
N LEU A 381 -5.61 -8.53 13.77
CA LEU A 381 -5.62 -8.94 15.15
C LEU A 381 -6.04 -7.73 15.98
N ARG A 382 -7.09 -7.86 16.79
CA ARG A 382 -7.62 -6.74 17.57
C ARG A 382 -8.01 -7.17 18.97
N LEU A 383 -8.03 -6.20 19.89
CA LEU A 383 -8.55 -6.42 21.22
C LEU A 383 -10.08 -6.54 21.17
N ARG A 384 -10.62 -7.44 22.00
CA ARG A 384 -12.06 -7.57 22.25
C ARG A 384 -12.46 -6.62 23.36
N GLY A 385 -13.72 -6.17 23.33
CA GLY A 385 -14.35 -5.38 24.38
C GLY A 385 -14.65 -6.17 25.64
#